data_5bd620947b12e61db6c5b988fb434627
#
_entry.id   5bd620947b12e61db6c5b988fb434627
#
_cell.length_a   1.000
_cell.length_b   1.000
_cell.length_c   1.000
_cell.angle_alpha   90.00
_cell.angle_beta   90.00
_cell.angle_gamma   90.00
#
_symmetry.space_group_name_H-M   'P 1'
#
loop_
_entity.id
_entity.type
_entity.pdbx_description
1 polymer ?
#
loop_
_entity_poly.entity_id
_entity_poly.type
_entity_poly.pdbx_seq_one_letter_code
_entity_poly.pdbx_strand_id
1 'polypeptide(L)'
;MEAVIRHADLIAKVSAERVRDEFEKIIMSPEPAVGVGMLQKFGLLKHIIPELEEGIGCEQKGEHIYDVYEHLLHALQHAAEKGWPLEVRLAALFHDIGKPRTRRWDGTKAGGKGKYTFYGHEVVGAKMAVKIMDRMKFPRKTADMVARLVRQHMFFSDTEAITLSAVRRVVAKVGKENIWTLMEVRECDRVGMKKKEAPYRLRKYHAMIEEVLRDPISVGQLAVDGGILMNELGMKPGPRMGWILHALLEEVLDDPAKNTRAYLDVRVGELEQLSDADLRTFGEKAKEAKEAAEEEEVLRLHRKHGV
;
A
#
# COMPACT_ATOMS: atom_id res chain seq x y z
N MET A 1 -1.70 -31.28 -23.13
CA MET A 1 -1.82 -29.82 -23.17
C MET A 1 -3.14 -29.35 -23.78
N GLU A 2 -3.48 -29.74 -25.00
CA GLU A 2 -4.75 -29.35 -25.66
C GLU A 2 -6.00 -29.68 -24.84
N ALA A 3 -6.03 -30.83 -24.17
CA ALA A 3 -7.17 -31.21 -23.29
C ALA A 3 -7.37 -30.23 -22.12
N VAL A 4 -6.29 -29.71 -21.53
CA VAL A 4 -6.37 -28.72 -20.44
C VAL A 4 -6.97 -27.41 -20.95
N ILE A 5 -6.50 -26.92 -22.09
CA ILE A 5 -7.02 -25.70 -22.71
C ILE A 5 -8.50 -25.85 -23.06
N ARG A 6 -8.87 -27.01 -23.64
CA ARG A 6 -10.26 -27.31 -24.05
C ARG A 6 -11.24 -27.32 -22.88
N HIS A 7 -10.77 -27.71 -21.70
CA HIS A 7 -11.60 -27.91 -20.50
C HIS A 7 -11.25 -26.93 -19.37
N ALA A 8 -10.57 -25.83 -19.66
CA ALA A 8 -10.16 -24.84 -18.68
C ALA A 8 -11.33 -24.23 -17.89
N ASP A 9 -12.50 -24.12 -18.55
CA ASP A 9 -13.75 -23.64 -17.94
C ASP A 9 -14.27 -24.54 -16.79
N LEU A 10 -13.90 -25.82 -16.79
CA LEU A 10 -14.31 -26.76 -15.73
C LEU A 10 -13.73 -26.41 -14.37
N ILE A 11 -12.66 -25.58 -14.31
CA ILE A 11 -12.11 -25.08 -13.02
C ILE A 11 -13.17 -24.29 -12.24
N ALA A 12 -14.12 -23.67 -12.92
CA ALA A 12 -15.24 -22.97 -12.26
C ALA A 12 -16.16 -23.90 -11.46
N LYS A 13 -16.10 -25.23 -11.68
CA LYS A 13 -16.84 -26.23 -10.89
C LYS A 13 -16.07 -26.70 -9.64
N VAL A 14 -14.80 -26.33 -9.51
CA VAL A 14 -13.98 -26.65 -8.34
C VAL A 14 -14.25 -25.59 -7.27
N SER A 15 -14.31 -26.01 -5.99
CA SER A 15 -14.51 -25.06 -4.90
C SER A 15 -13.37 -24.04 -4.83
N ALA A 16 -13.69 -22.80 -4.47
CA ALA A 16 -12.74 -21.71 -4.41
C ALA A 16 -11.57 -22.00 -3.44
N GLU A 17 -11.84 -22.72 -2.34
CA GLU A 17 -10.85 -23.13 -1.36
C GLU A 17 -9.80 -24.07 -1.98
N ARG A 18 -10.25 -25.05 -2.78
CA ARG A 18 -9.31 -25.97 -3.46
C ARG A 18 -8.49 -25.25 -4.52
N VAL A 19 -9.10 -24.33 -5.27
CA VAL A 19 -8.38 -23.50 -6.23
C VAL A 19 -7.34 -22.63 -5.52
N ARG A 20 -7.72 -22.01 -4.37
CA ARG A 20 -6.79 -21.25 -3.53
C ARG A 20 -5.61 -22.11 -3.10
N ASP A 21 -5.87 -23.29 -2.55
CA ASP A 21 -4.83 -24.16 -1.97
C ASP A 21 -3.78 -24.56 -3.04
N GLU A 22 -4.22 -24.85 -4.26
CA GLU A 22 -3.30 -25.12 -5.37
C GLU A 22 -2.60 -23.85 -5.84
N PHE A 23 -3.29 -22.70 -5.88
CA PHE A 23 -2.69 -21.41 -6.23
C PHE A 23 -1.62 -21.00 -5.21
N GLU A 24 -1.84 -21.18 -3.91
CA GLU A 24 -0.85 -20.94 -2.86
C GLU A 24 0.42 -21.80 -3.08
N LYS A 25 0.26 -23.07 -3.45
CA LYS A 25 1.42 -23.94 -3.77
C LYS A 25 2.23 -23.39 -4.94
N ILE A 26 1.56 -22.87 -5.99
CA ILE A 26 2.23 -22.21 -7.11
C ILE A 26 2.98 -20.97 -6.61
N ILE A 27 2.31 -20.09 -5.86
CA ILE A 27 2.91 -18.85 -5.33
C ILE A 27 4.11 -19.14 -4.42
N MET A 28 4.03 -20.21 -3.63
CA MET A 28 5.11 -20.61 -2.70
C MET A 28 6.20 -21.48 -3.34
N SER A 29 6.05 -21.86 -4.61
CA SER A 29 7.07 -22.61 -5.34
C SER A 29 8.36 -21.79 -5.56
N PRO A 30 9.48 -22.41 -5.96
CA PRO A 30 10.70 -21.69 -6.34
C PRO A 30 10.53 -20.83 -7.61
N GLU A 31 9.65 -21.23 -8.53
CA GLU A 31 9.44 -20.57 -9.83
C GLU A 31 7.95 -20.17 -10.02
N PRO A 32 7.39 -19.30 -9.15
CA PRO A 32 5.98 -18.97 -9.19
C PRO A 32 5.58 -18.19 -10.46
N ALA A 33 6.49 -17.40 -11.03
CA ALA A 33 6.25 -16.71 -12.30
C ALA A 33 5.97 -17.68 -13.44
N VAL A 34 6.73 -18.78 -13.50
CA VAL A 34 6.49 -19.85 -14.49
C VAL A 34 5.12 -20.48 -14.25
N GLY A 35 4.78 -20.78 -12.98
CA GLY A 35 3.49 -21.37 -12.64
C GLY A 35 2.30 -20.50 -13.02
N VAL A 36 2.32 -19.20 -12.69
CA VAL A 36 1.27 -18.23 -13.07
C VAL A 36 1.23 -18.04 -14.60
N GLY A 37 2.39 -17.98 -15.27
CA GLY A 37 2.48 -17.91 -16.71
C GLY A 37 1.87 -19.16 -17.40
N MET A 38 2.03 -20.34 -16.80
CA MET A 38 1.38 -21.57 -17.30
C MET A 38 -0.14 -21.51 -17.11
N LEU A 39 -0.65 -20.99 -15.98
CA LEU A 39 -2.09 -20.79 -15.81
C LEU A 39 -2.66 -19.88 -16.90
N GLN A 40 -1.97 -18.81 -17.26
CA GLN A 40 -2.35 -17.91 -18.35
C GLN A 40 -2.32 -18.64 -19.70
N LYS A 41 -1.20 -19.28 -20.02
CA LYS A 41 -1.01 -20.00 -21.30
C LYS A 41 -2.06 -21.08 -21.55
N PHE A 42 -2.53 -21.74 -20.48
CA PHE A 42 -3.54 -22.79 -20.58
C PHE A 42 -4.97 -22.26 -20.44
N GLY A 43 -5.17 -20.93 -20.34
CA GLY A 43 -6.48 -20.31 -20.25
C GLY A 43 -7.18 -20.56 -18.90
N LEU A 44 -6.45 -20.96 -17.87
CA LEU A 44 -6.95 -21.14 -16.51
C LEU A 44 -7.01 -19.82 -15.74
N LEU A 45 -6.03 -18.93 -15.94
CA LEU A 45 -5.89 -17.68 -15.19
C LEU A 45 -7.13 -16.79 -15.30
N LYS A 46 -7.73 -16.69 -16.50
CA LYS A 46 -8.96 -15.91 -16.73
C LYS A 46 -10.17 -16.37 -15.92
N HIS A 47 -10.17 -17.61 -15.43
CA HIS A 47 -11.23 -18.15 -14.56
C HIS A 47 -10.91 -17.99 -13.06
N ILE A 48 -9.65 -17.80 -12.71
CA ILE A 48 -9.16 -17.68 -11.33
C ILE A 48 -9.00 -16.21 -10.97
N ILE A 49 -8.13 -15.49 -11.70
CA ILE A 49 -7.79 -14.08 -11.48
C ILE A 49 -7.74 -13.36 -12.84
N PRO A 50 -8.91 -13.13 -13.50
CA PRO A 50 -8.95 -12.45 -14.79
C PRO A 50 -8.34 -11.04 -14.75
N GLU A 51 -8.33 -10.40 -13.58
CA GLU A 51 -7.79 -9.08 -13.37
C GLU A 51 -6.27 -9.00 -13.65
N LEU A 52 -5.52 -10.08 -13.49
CA LEU A 52 -4.10 -10.12 -13.85
C LEU A 52 -3.91 -10.03 -15.38
N GLU A 53 -4.78 -10.65 -16.16
CA GLU A 53 -4.69 -10.63 -17.62
C GLU A 53 -4.98 -9.24 -18.21
N GLU A 54 -5.66 -8.33 -17.47
CA GLU A 54 -5.82 -6.93 -17.87
C GLU A 54 -4.47 -6.20 -18.03
N GLY A 55 -3.43 -6.69 -17.36
CA GLY A 55 -2.07 -6.16 -17.45
C GLY A 55 -1.31 -6.52 -18.71
N ILE A 56 -1.77 -7.53 -19.47
CA ILE A 56 -1.10 -7.98 -20.70
C ILE A 56 -1.17 -6.88 -21.76
N GLY A 57 -0.02 -6.48 -22.31
CA GLY A 57 0.08 -5.38 -23.26
C GLY A 57 -0.24 -3.99 -22.67
N CYS A 58 -0.43 -3.88 -21.36
CA CYS A 58 -0.57 -2.58 -20.70
C CYS A 58 0.82 -1.97 -20.50
N GLU A 59 1.28 -1.23 -21.51
CA GLU A 59 2.59 -0.56 -21.49
C GLU A 59 2.70 0.41 -20.34
N GLN A 60 3.81 0.34 -19.63
CA GLN A 60 4.23 1.27 -18.61
C GLN A 60 5.22 2.27 -19.22
N LYS A 61 5.17 3.54 -18.78
CA LYS A 61 6.14 4.54 -19.21
C LYS A 61 7.26 4.76 -18.21
N GLY A 62 8.29 5.47 -18.68
CA GLY A 62 9.43 5.88 -17.88
C GLY A 62 10.51 4.81 -17.83
N GLU A 63 10.85 4.39 -16.62
CA GLU A 63 11.97 3.47 -16.36
C GLU A 63 11.59 1.99 -16.45
N HIS A 64 10.31 1.64 -16.66
CA HIS A 64 9.86 0.24 -16.80
C HIS A 64 10.23 -0.34 -18.17
N ILE A 65 10.68 -1.59 -18.19
CA ILE A 65 11.03 -2.34 -19.41
C ILE A 65 9.98 -3.39 -19.79
N TYR A 66 9.05 -3.69 -18.89
CA TYR A 66 8.00 -4.70 -19.03
C TYR A 66 6.61 -4.04 -19.12
N ASP A 67 5.63 -4.74 -19.70
CA ASP A 67 4.23 -4.40 -19.47
C ASP A 67 3.83 -4.68 -18.00
N VAL A 68 2.59 -4.35 -17.61
CA VAL A 68 2.14 -4.52 -16.22
C VAL A 68 2.16 -6.00 -15.83
N TYR A 69 1.68 -6.90 -16.68
CA TYR A 69 1.62 -8.32 -16.37
C TYR A 69 3.01 -8.95 -16.20
N GLU A 70 3.93 -8.71 -17.12
CA GLU A 70 5.29 -9.20 -17.04
C GLU A 70 6.01 -8.64 -15.81
N HIS A 71 5.81 -7.34 -15.51
CA HIS A 71 6.36 -6.72 -14.32
C HIS A 71 5.89 -7.41 -13.04
N LEU A 72 4.59 -7.70 -12.90
CA LEU A 72 4.04 -8.40 -11.76
C LEU A 72 4.62 -9.81 -11.59
N LEU A 73 4.83 -10.53 -12.70
CA LEU A 73 5.47 -11.85 -12.66
C LEU A 73 6.94 -11.77 -12.21
N HIS A 74 7.70 -10.80 -12.70
CA HIS A 74 9.08 -10.58 -12.28
C HIS A 74 9.17 -10.16 -10.80
N ALA A 75 8.27 -9.31 -10.33
CA ALA A 75 8.17 -8.93 -8.93
C ALA A 75 7.88 -10.15 -8.02
N LEU A 76 6.94 -11.01 -8.44
CA LEU A 76 6.63 -12.26 -7.74
C LEU A 76 7.84 -13.20 -7.70
N GLN A 77 8.53 -13.38 -8.84
CA GLN A 77 9.72 -14.24 -8.92
C GLN A 77 10.82 -13.74 -7.99
N HIS A 78 11.07 -12.43 -7.96
CA HIS A 78 12.03 -11.83 -7.05
C HIS A 78 11.72 -12.12 -5.58
N ALA A 79 10.45 -11.99 -5.19
CA ALA A 79 10.02 -12.33 -3.84
C ALA A 79 10.26 -13.81 -3.50
N ALA A 80 10.11 -14.71 -4.48
CA ALA A 80 10.39 -16.13 -4.30
C ALA A 80 11.90 -16.42 -4.15
N GLU A 81 12.75 -15.78 -4.96
CA GLU A 81 14.21 -15.88 -4.87
C GLU A 81 14.78 -15.42 -3.53
N LYS A 82 14.11 -14.42 -2.93
CA LYS A 82 14.43 -13.93 -1.58
C LYS A 82 13.89 -14.83 -0.45
N GLY A 83 13.05 -15.82 -0.77
CA GLY A 83 12.43 -16.69 0.22
C GLY A 83 11.36 -16.01 1.08
N TRP A 84 10.80 -14.89 0.62
CA TRP A 84 9.82 -14.12 1.38
C TRP A 84 8.48 -14.82 1.52
N PRO A 85 7.69 -14.48 2.57
CA PRO A 85 6.45 -15.16 2.91
C PRO A 85 5.33 -14.89 1.89
N LEU A 86 4.23 -15.65 2.03
CA LEU A 86 3.07 -15.62 1.14
C LEU A 86 2.50 -14.21 0.93
N GLU A 87 2.38 -13.43 2.01
CA GLU A 87 1.81 -12.08 1.95
C GLU A 87 2.65 -11.14 1.10
N VAL A 88 3.98 -11.24 1.14
CA VAL A 88 4.89 -10.45 0.28
C VAL A 88 4.77 -10.90 -1.16
N ARG A 89 4.75 -12.21 -1.43
CA ARG A 89 4.62 -12.76 -2.78
C ARG A 89 3.30 -12.36 -3.43
N LEU A 90 2.19 -12.44 -2.69
CA LEU A 90 0.88 -11.99 -3.16
C LEU A 90 0.83 -10.47 -3.34
N ALA A 91 1.42 -9.70 -2.42
CA ALA A 91 1.51 -8.24 -2.57
C ALA A 91 2.36 -7.86 -3.78
N ALA A 92 3.48 -8.53 -4.03
CA ALA A 92 4.30 -8.34 -5.22
C ALA A 92 3.53 -8.66 -6.51
N LEU A 93 2.69 -9.72 -6.52
CA LEU A 93 1.85 -10.07 -7.67
C LEU A 93 0.72 -9.07 -7.91
N PHE A 94 0.26 -8.35 -6.87
CA PHE A 94 -0.93 -7.47 -6.95
C PHE A 94 -0.62 -5.99 -6.84
N HIS A 95 0.62 -5.53 -6.56
CA HIS A 95 0.87 -4.12 -6.25
C HIS A 95 0.43 -3.19 -7.37
N ASP A 96 0.64 -3.57 -8.60
CA ASP A 96 0.32 -2.78 -9.80
C ASP A 96 -0.93 -3.25 -10.57
N ILE A 97 -1.71 -4.19 -10.04
CA ILE A 97 -2.90 -4.75 -10.68
C ILE A 97 -3.98 -3.70 -11.01
N GLY A 98 -3.94 -2.54 -10.34
CA GLY A 98 -4.84 -1.42 -10.59
C GLY A 98 -4.45 -0.55 -11.80
N LYS A 99 -3.23 -0.67 -12.33
CA LYS A 99 -2.72 0.17 -13.44
C LYS A 99 -3.57 0.12 -14.70
N PRO A 100 -4.00 -1.04 -15.22
CA PRO A 100 -4.82 -1.08 -16.42
C PRO A 100 -6.11 -0.26 -16.30
N ARG A 101 -6.76 -0.30 -15.13
CA ARG A 101 -8.04 0.40 -14.87
C ARG A 101 -7.89 1.89 -14.58
N THR A 102 -6.68 2.33 -14.23
CA THR A 102 -6.37 3.75 -13.95
C THR A 102 -5.57 4.41 -15.06
N ARG A 103 -5.23 3.68 -16.11
CA ARG A 103 -4.46 4.15 -17.25
C ARG A 103 -5.16 5.32 -17.93
N ARG A 104 -4.48 6.48 -18.02
CA ARG A 104 -4.98 7.67 -18.74
C ARG A 104 -3.89 8.25 -19.60
N TRP A 105 -4.27 8.75 -20.77
CA TRP A 105 -3.35 9.46 -21.66
C TRP A 105 -3.22 10.92 -21.23
N ASP A 106 -2.01 11.37 -20.93
CA ASP A 106 -1.68 12.78 -20.68
C ASP A 106 -0.96 13.34 -21.91
N GLY A 107 -1.71 14.09 -22.73
CA GLY A 107 -1.22 14.74 -23.95
C GLY A 107 -0.84 16.21 -23.79
N THR A 108 -0.88 16.76 -22.57
CA THR A 108 -0.89 18.21 -22.31
C THR A 108 0.46 18.92 -22.45
N LYS A 109 1.56 18.24 -22.71
CA LYS A 109 2.83 18.92 -22.95
C LYS A 109 2.96 19.35 -24.40
N ALA A 110 2.79 20.66 -24.66
CA ALA A 110 3.11 21.31 -25.94
C ALA A 110 4.54 20.93 -26.37
N GLY A 111 4.67 20.26 -27.54
CA GLY A 111 5.95 19.85 -28.13
C GLY A 111 6.55 18.54 -27.60
N GLY A 112 5.90 17.81 -26.66
CA GLY A 112 6.37 16.54 -26.11
C GLY A 112 5.53 15.34 -26.54
N LYS A 113 6.15 14.15 -26.61
CA LYS A 113 5.42 12.89 -26.74
C LYS A 113 4.58 12.72 -25.48
N GLY A 114 3.23 12.66 -25.62
CA GLY A 114 2.32 12.40 -24.52
C GLY A 114 2.71 11.12 -23.74
N LYS A 115 2.23 10.98 -22.50
CA LYS A 115 2.53 9.80 -21.66
C LYS A 115 1.26 9.21 -21.03
N TYR A 116 1.30 7.94 -20.73
CA TYR A 116 0.29 7.34 -19.86
C TYR A 116 0.58 7.66 -18.39
N THR A 117 -0.48 7.86 -17.61
CA THR A 117 -0.46 8.03 -16.16
C THR A 117 -1.35 6.98 -15.52
N PHE A 118 -1.09 6.66 -14.25
CA PHE A 118 -1.76 5.58 -13.52
C PHE A 118 -2.16 6.02 -12.10
N TYR A 119 -2.56 7.28 -11.96
CA TYR A 119 -2.87 7.85 -10.64
C TYR A 119 -3.95 7.06 -9.90
N GLY A 120 -3.71 6.75 -8.62
CA GLY A 120 -4.61 6.03 -7.75
C GLY A 120 -4.65 4.51 -8.00
N HIS A 121 -3.70 3.96 -8.79
CA HIS A 121 -3.65 2.51 -9.04
C HIS A 121 -3.45 1.70 -7.75
N GLU A 122 -2.77 2.24 -6.74
CA GLU A 122 -2.59 1.61 -5.44
C GLU A 122 -3.91 1.52 -4.66
N VAL A 123 -4.80 2.52 -4.80
CA VAL A 123 -6.14 2.50 -4.19
C VAL A 123 -7.03 1.48 -4.88
N VAL A 124 -7.06 1.53 -6.22
CA VAL A 124 -7.84 0.60 -7.04
C VAL A 124 -7.30 -0.81 -6.89
N GLY A 125 -5.98 -0.99 -6.94
CA GLY A 125 -5.30 -2.28 -6.77
C GLY A 125 -5.58 -2.93 -5.41
N ALA A 126 -5.53 -2.16 -4.32
CA ALA A 126 -5.88 -2.69 -3.00
C ALA A 126 -7.33 -3.19 -2.93
N LYS A 127 -8.29 -2.45 -3.50
CA LYS A 127 -9.70 -2.90 -3.58
C LYS A 127 -9.85 -4.14 -4.47
N MET A 128 -9.10 -4.24 -5.55
CA MET A 128 -9.07 -5.42 -6.42
C MET A 128 -8.49 -6.62 -5.67
N ALA A 129 -7.36 -6.45 -4.97
CA ALA A 129 -6.74 -7.51 -4.17
C ALA A 129 -7.71 -8.09 -3.12
N VAL A 130 -8.42 -7.23 -2.36
CA VAL A 130 -9.46 -7.70 -1.43
C VAL A 130 -10.52 -8.55 -2.14
N LYS A 131 -11.07 -8.07 -3.25
CA LYS A 131 -12.11 -8.79 -4.00
C LYS A 131 -11.62 -10.13 -4.55
N ILE A 132 -10.39 -10.18 -5.05
CA ILE A 132 -9.76 -11.41 -5.56
C ILE A 132 -9.60 -12.41 -4.41
N MET A 133 -9.02 -11.97 -3.30
CA MET A 133 -8.74 -12.83 -2.16
C MET A 133 -10.02 -13.31 -1.45
N ASP A 134 -11.05 -12.46 -1.34
CA ASP A 134 -12.37 -12.85 -0.83
C ASP A 134 -13.05 -13.89 -1.75
N ARG A 135 -12.98 -13.71 -3.08
CA ARG A 135 -13.48 -14.66 -4.08
C ARG A 135 -12.78 -16.01 -3.98
N MET A 136 -11.47 -16.00 -3.76
CA MET A 136 -10.65 -17.21 -3.58
C MET A 136 -10.69 -17.77 -2.14
N LYS A 137 -11.45 -17.16 -1.23
CA LYS A 137 -11.58 -17.61 0.16
C LYS A 137 -10.27 -17.63 0.95
N PHE A 138 -9.39 -16.65 0.71
CA PHE A 138 -8.23 -16.44 1.58
C PHE A 138 -8.66 -16.03 3.00
N PRO A 139 -7.87 -16.38 4.03
CA PRO A 139 -8.11 -15.89 5.39
C PRO A 139 -8.12 -14.36 5.42
N ARG A 140 -9.07 -13.80 6.18
CA ARG A 140 -9.26 -12.34 6.26
C ARG A 140 -7.97 -11.61 6.65
N LYS A 141 -7.23 -12.16 7.62
CA LYS A 141 -5.94 -11.59 8.07
C LYS A 141 -4.94 -11.45 6.92
N THR A 142 -4.81 -12.47 6.08
CA THR A 142 -3.91 -12.45 4.91
C THR A 142 -4.41 -11.45 3.87
N ALA A 143 -5.72 -11.43 3.58
CA ALA A 143 -6.30 -10.48 2.63
C ALA A 143 -6.10 -9.01 3.06
N ASP A 144 -6.33 -8.70 4.34
CA ASP A 144 -6.15 -7.35 4.88
C ASP A 144 -4.68 -6.92 4.85
N MET A 145 -3.74 -7.85 5.13
CA MET A 145 -2.30 -7.58 5.04
C MET A 145 -1.89 -7.27 3.60
N VAL A 146 -2.23 -8.14 2.66
CA VAL A 146 -1.91 -7.95 1.23
C VAL A 146 -2.50 -6.64 0.71
N ALA A 147 -3.77 -6.35 1.01
CA ALA A 147 -4.42 -5.11 0.59
C ALA A 147 -3.71 -3.87 1.18
N ARG A 148 -3.27 -3.92 2.44
CA ARG A 148 -2.51 -2.85 3.09
C ARG A 148 -1.16 -2.64 2.41
N LEU A 149 -0.43 -3.71 2.11
CA LEU A 149 0.85 -3.63 1.39
C LEU A 149 0.67 -3.05 -0.02
N VAL A 150 -0.33 -3.52 -0.77
CA VAL A 150 -0.68 -2.98 -2.08
C VAL A 150 -1.09 -1.51 -1.99
N ARG A 151 -1.87 -1.11 -0.99
CA ARG A 151 -2.29 0.29 -0.80
C ARG A 151 -1.13 1.23 -0.49
N GLN A 152 -0.10 0.75 0.20
CA GLN A 152 1.00 1.57 0.68
C GLN A 152 2.31 1.38 -0.10
N HIS A 153 2.34 0.56 -1.17
CA HIS A 153 3.59 0.28 -1.91
C HIS A 153 4.19 1.53 -2.57
N MET A 154 3.36 2.52 -2.92
CA MET A 154 3.78 3.80 -3.52
C MET A 154 4.33 4.81 -2.51
N PHE A 155 4.79 4.34 -1.34
CA PHE A 155 5.45 5.26 -0.43
C PHE A 155 6.75 5.82 -1.03
N PHE A 156 7.04 7.05 -0.65
CA PHE A 156 8.05 7.85 -1.32
C PHE A 156 9.47 7.32 -1.10
N SER A 157 10.26 7.22 -2.16
CA SER A 157 11.64 6.71 -2.10
C SER A 157 12.72 7.78 -2.27
N ASP A 158 12.32 9.03 -2.52
CA ASP A 158 13.28 10.12 -2.59
C ASP A 158 13.58 10.65 -1.18
N THR A 159 14.68 10.15 -0.62
CA THR A 159 15.14 10.50 0.72
C THR A 159 15.56 11.96 0.88
N GLU A 160 15.70 12.72 -0.21
CA GLU A 160 15.98 14.16 -0.16
C GLU A 160 14.68 14.97 0.06
N ALA A 161 13.54 14.41 -0.37
CA ALA A 161 12.25 15.09 -0.31
C ALA A 161 11.33 14.58 0.80
N ILE A 162 11.51 13.32 1.26
CA ILE A 162 10.64 12.75 2.30
C ILE A 162 11.01 13.27 3.70
N THR A 163 9.99 13.60 4.48
CA THR A 163 10.13 14.02 5.88
C THR A 163 9.97 12.84 6.84
N LEU A 164 10.53 12.94 8.06
CA LEU A 164 10.28 11.95 9.13
C LEU A 164 8.80 11.86 9.49
N SER A 165 8.06 12.97 9.41
CA SER A 165 6.61 13.01 9.61
C SER A 165 5.87 12.13 8.59
N ALA A 166 6.23 12.19 7.30
CA ALA A 166 5.67 11.32 6.27
C ALA A 166 6.01 9.83 6.54
N VAL A 167 7.24 9.54 6.95
CA VAL A 167 7.64 8.17 7.32
C VAL A 167 6.85 7.66 8.54
N ARG A 168 6.63 8.50 9.58
CA ARG A 168 5.79 8.14 10.75
C ARG A 168 4.37 7.75 10.32
N ARG A 169 3.76 8.52 9.42
CA ARG A 169 2.41 8.20 8.90
C ARG A 169 2.37 6.89 8.14
N VAL A 170 3.37 6.60 7.33
CA VAL A 170 3.46 5.29 6.65
C VAL A 170 3.57 4.17 7.69
N VAL A 171 4.46 4.31 8.68
CA VAL A 171 4.62 3.31 9.75
C VAL A 171 3.34 3.16 10.56
N ALA A 172 2.63 4.26 10.88
CA ALA A 172 1.35 4.22 11.59
C ALA A 172 0.25 3.50 10.78
N LYS A 173 0.20 3.71 9.45
CA LYS A 173 -0.79 3.06 8.55
C LYS A 173 -0.52 1.57 8.36
N VAL A 174 0.75 1.19 8.26
CA VAL A 174 1.16 -0.20 7.97
C VAL A 174 1.27 -1.02 9.25
N GLY A 175 1.66 -0.39 10.34
CA GLY A 175 2.03 -1.01 11.61
C GLY A 175 3.55 -1.18 11.74
N LYS A 176 4.07 -0.96 12.96
CA LYS A 176 5.51 -1.11 13.25
C LYS A 176 6.06 -2.48 12.85
N GLU A 177 5.27 -3.51 13.07
CA GLU A 177 5.59 -4.91 12.79
C GLU A 177 5.65 -5.22 11.29
N ASN A 178 4.99 -4.41 10.45
CA ASN A 178 4.82 -4.69 9.03
C ASN A 178 5.65 -3.76 8.11
N ILE A 179 6.33 -2.76 8.66
CA ILE A 179 7.03 -1.78 7.83
C ILE A 179 8.15 -2.42 7.01
N TRP A 180 8.86 -3.41 7.57
CA TRP A 180 9.90 -4.12 6.86
C TRP A 180 9.33 -5.00 5.74
N THR A 181 8.15 -5.60 5.97
CA THR A 181 7.40 -6.33 4.93
C THR A 181 7.01 -5.40 3.77
N LEU A 182 6.64 -4.14 4.06
CA LEU A 182 6.40 -3.14 3.01
C LEU A 182 7.68 -2.81 2.23
N MET A 183 8.85 -2.76 2.90
CA MET A 183 10.14 -2.57 2.24
C MET A 183 10.49 -3.72 1.30
N GLU A 184 10.14 -4.96 1.66
CA GLU A 184 10.30 -6.13 0.79
C GLU A 184 9.44 -6.01 -0.49
N VAL A 185 8.18 -5.58 -0.35
CA VAL A 185 7.30 -5.31 -1.52
C VAL A 185 7.89 -4.20 -2.40
N ARG A 186 8.45 -3.15 -1.80
CA ARG A 186 9.12 -2.09 -2.54
C ARG A 186 10.34 -2.61 -3.32
N GLU A 187 11.11 -3.52 -2.75
CA GLU A 187 12.23 -4.13 -3.48
C GLU A 187 11.73 -4.90 -4.72
N CYS A 188 10.57 -5.58 -4.58
CA CYS A 188 9.92 -6.24 -5.72
C CYS A 188 9.46 -5.26 -6.80
N ASP A 189 8.86 -4.12 -6.42
CA ASP A 189 8.42 -3.07 -7.35
C ASP A 189 9.58 -2.50 -8.18
N ARG A 190 10.80 -2.52 -7.65
CA ARG A 190 12.00 -2.02 -8.37
C ARG A 190 12.56 -3.00 -9.40
N VAL A 191 12.05 -4.21 -9.49
CA VAL A 191 12.46 -5.21 -10.49
C VAL A 191 12.03 -4.76 -11.89
N GLY A 192 12.93 -4.83 -12.86
CA GLY A 192 12.64 -4.41 -14.24
C GLY A 192 12.67 -2.91 -14.49
N MET A 193 13.19 -2.12 -13.54
CA MET A 193 13.49 -0.72 -13.77
C MET A 193 14.82 -0.55 -14.52
N LYS A 194 14.86 0.35 -15.50
CA LYS A 194 16.08 0.70 -16.25
C LYS A 194 17.18 1.22 -15.35
N LYS A 195 16.81 2.03 -14.36
CA LYS A 195 17.74 2.57 -13.35
C LYS A 195 17.54 1.86 -12.04
N LYS A 196 18.60 1.20 -11.57
CA LYS A 196 18.63 0.66 -10.21
C LYS A 196 18.62 1.80 -9.21
N GLU A 197 17.88 1.62 -8.12
CA GLU A 197 17.91 2.58 -7.01
C GLU A 197 19.32 2.66 -6.42
N ALA A 198 19.78 3.89 -6.12
CA ALA A 198 21.11 4.06 -5.53
C ALA A 198 21.11 3.44 -4.12
N PRO A 199 22.10 2.57 -3.81
CA PRO A 199 22.12 1.85 -2.52
C PRO A 199 22.10 2.76 -1.29
N TYR A 200 22.62 4.00 -1.41
CA TYR A 200 22.61 4.96 -0.30
C TYR A 200 21.19 5.46 0.02
N ARG A 201 20.29 5.60 -0.97
CA ARG A 201 18.89 6.01 -0.77
C ARG A 201 18.14 4.99 0.05
N LEU A 202 18.29 3.71 -0.29
CA LEU A 202 17.66 2.63 0.47
C LEU A 202 18.17 2.61 1.91
N ARG A 203 19.50 2.72 2.13
CA ARG A 203 20.07 2.79 3.49
C ARG A 203 19.57 3.99 4.29
N LYS A 204 19.49 5.18 3.66
CA LYS A 204 18.95 6.39 4.31
C LYS A 204 17.49 6.21 4.70
N TYR A 205 16.70 5.58 3.83
CA TYR A 205 15.30 5.30 4.13
C TYR A 205 15.15 4.30 5.29
N HIS A 206 15.97 3.24 5.30
CA HIS A 206 16.02 2.30 6.44
C HIS A 206 16.38 3.03 7.74
N ALA A 207 17.39 3.90 7.74
CA ALA A 207 17.74 4.69 8.91
C ALA A 207 16.60 5.59 9.39
N MET A 208 15.86 6.23 8.48
CA MET A 208 14.68 7.03 8.82
C MET A 208 13.56 6.18 9.44
N ILE A 209 13.34 4.97 8.93
CA ILE A 209 12.39 4.02 9.53
C ILE A 209 12.83 3.63 10.94
N GLU A 210 14.10 3.27 11.14
CA GLU A 210 14.65 2.92 12.46
C GLU A 210 14.53 4.05 13.47
N GLU A 211 14.74 5.30 13.03
CA GLU A 211 14.54 6.49 13.84
C GLU A 211 13.05 6.62 14.26
N VAL A 212 12.16 6.57 13.29
CA VAL A 212 10.72 6.72 13.51
C VAL A 212 10.11 5.59 14.36
N LEU A 213 10.66 4.38 14.29
CA LEU A 213 10.18 3.27 15.12
C LEU A 213 10.35 3.52 16.64
N ARG A 214 11.18 4.47 17.03
CA ARG A 214 11.35 4.91 18.43
C ARG A 214 10.31 5.94 18.86
N ASP A 215 9.64 6.60 17.90
CA ASP A 215 8.66 7.65 18.16
C ASP A 215 7.28 7.08 18.53
N PRO A 216 6.42 7.86 19.19
CA PRO A 216 5.01 7.53 19.37
C PRO A 216 4.30 7.64 18.02
N ILE A 217 3.74 6.54 17.54
CA ILE A 217 3.07 6.44 16.23
C ILE A 217 1.65 5.84 16.33
N SER A 218 1.15 5.65 17.53
CA SER A 218 -0.20 5.13 17.78
C SER A 218 -0.87 5.83 18.94
N VAL A 219 -2.21 5.83 18.94
CA VAL A 219 -3.01 6.41 20.03
C VAL A 219 -2.60 5.85 21.41
N GLY A 220 -2.29 4.56 21.50
CA GLY A 220 -1.85 3.94 22.76
C GLY A 220 -0.45 4.36 23.25
N GLN A 221 0.27 5.18 22.48
CA GLN A 221 1.59 5.74 22.84
C GLN A 221 1.53 7.24 23.14
N LEU A 222 0.34 7.85 23.07
CA LEU A 222 0.16 9.23 23.53
C LEU A 222 0.33 9.34 25.04
N ALA A 223 0.87 10.48 25.50
CA ALA A 223 0.97 10.78 26.93
C ALA A 223 -0.40 11.03 27.59
N VAL A 224 -1.47 11.09 26.79
CA VAL A 224 -2.88 11.15 27.22
C VAL A 224 -3.63 10.03 26.53
N ASP A 225 -4.28 9.17 27.31
CA ASP A 225 -5.11 8.06 26.82
C ASP A 225 -6.60 8.25 27.18
N GLY A 226 -7.45 7.33 26.72
CA GLY A 226 -8.88 7.37 27.02
C GLY A 226 -9.20 7.26 28.51
N GLY A 227 -8.36 6.58 29.31
CA GLY A 227 -8.51 6.48 30.75
C GLY A 227 -8.28 7.83 31.44
N ILE A 228 -7.26 8.54 31.03
CA ILE A 228 -6.94 9.89 31.49
C ILE A 228 -8.07 10.85 31.11
N LEU A 229 -8.54 10.83 29.88
CA LEU A 229 -9.66 11.68 29.43
C LEU A 229 -10.93 11.45 30.24
N MET A 230 -11.22 10.20 30.61
CA MET A 230 -12.39 9.86 31.42
C MET A 230 -12.20 10.27 32.89
N ASN A 231 -11.09 9.86 33.51
CA ASN A 231 -10.94 9.92 34.95
C ASN A 231 -10.49 11.32 35.47
N GLU A 232 -9.69 12.03 34.68
CA GLU A 232 -9.12 13.32 35.09
C GLU A 232 -9.83 14.50 34.43
N LEU A 233 -10.29 14.36 33.17
CA LEU A 233 -10.96 15.43 32.45
C LEU A 233 -12.49 15.24 32.38
N GLY A 234 -13.03 14.14 32.95
CA GLY A 234 -14.47 13.89 33.05
C GLY A 234 -15.17 13.62 31.72
N MET A 235 -14.41 13.29 30.68
CA MET A 235 -14.96 13.05 29.34
C MET A 235 -15.76 11.75 29.32
N LYS A 236 -16.96 11.79 28.72
CA LYS A 236 -17.77 10.59 28.54
C LYS A 236 -17.18 9.68 27.45
N PRO A 237 -17.12 8.35 27.67
CA PRO A 237 -16.70 7.42 26.64
C PRO A 237 -17.62 7.49 25.42
N GLY A 238 -17.05 7.54 24.22
CA GLY A 238 -17.80 7.62 22.98
C GLY A 238 -16.95 8.02 21.77
N PRO A 239 -17.58 8.14 20.60
CA PRO A 239 -16.89 8.49 19.36
C PRO A 239 -16.06 9.76 19.43
N ARG A 240 -16.57 10.78 20.17
CA ARG A 240 -15.91 12.09 20.36
C ARG A 240 -14.50 11.94 20.96
N MET A 241 -14.36 11.07 21.97
CA MET A 241 -13.06 10.78 22.57
C MET A 241 -12.09 10.19 21.54
N GLY A 242 -12.58 9.29 20.69
CA GLY A 242 -11.79 8.72 19.61
C GLY A 242 -11.30 9.78 18.62
N TRP A 243 -12.16 10.72 18.23
CA TRP A 243 -11.77 11.82 17.33
C TRP A 243 -10.71 12.72 17.93
N ILE A 244 -10.83 13.07 19.23
CA ILE A 244 -9.82 13.85 19.94
C ILE A 244 -8.47 13.12 19.97
N LEU A 245 -8.46 11.84 20.38
CA LEU A 245 -7.22 11.06 20.44
C LEU A 245 -6.55 10.93 19.05
N HIS A 246 -7.33 10.78 17.99
CA HIS A 246 -6.78 10.77 16.64
C HIS A 246 -6.25 12.14 16.21
N ALA A 247 -6.92 13.24 16.56
CA ALA A 247 -6.43 14.59 16.27
C ALA A 247 -5.09 14.85 16.99
N LEU A 248 -4.98 14.46 18.26
CA LEU A 248 -3.73 14.56 19.02
C LEU A 248 -2.62 13.70 18.41
N LEU A 249 -2.95 12.48 17.95
CA LEU A 249 -1.98 11.62 17.28
C LEU A 249 -1.44 12.27 16.00
N GLU A 250 -2.28 12.90 15.20
CA GLU A 250 -1.80 13.58 13.97
C GLU A 250 -0.79 14.69 14.28
N GLU A 251 -1.02 15.47 15.37
CA GLU A 251 -0.07 16.49 15.80
C GLU A 251 1.26 15.89 16.30
N VAL A 252 1.20 14.75 16.97
CA VAL A 252 2.40 14.01 17.44
C VAL A 252 3.14 13.32 16.30
N LEU A 253 2.43 12.84 15.28
CA LEU A 253 3.06 12.31 14.06
C LEU A 253 3.83 13.39 13.29
N ASP A 254 3.36 14.63 13.32
CA ASP A 254 4.08 15.78 12.79
C ASP A 254 5.32 16.10 13.60
N ASP A 255 5.16 16.18 14.93
CA ASP A 255 6.21 16.58 15.89
C ASP A 255 6.11 15.74 17.17
N PRO A 256 6.95 14.69 17.34
CA PRO A 256 6.95 13.85 18.53
C PRO A 256 7.23 14.58 19.83
N ALA A 257 7.89 15.75 19.80
CA ALA A 257 8.14 16.57 20.99
C ALA A 257 6.85 17.08 21.64
N LYS A 258 5.75 17.13 20.88
CA LYS A 258 4.41 17.46 21.38
C LYS A 258 3.77 16.37 22.23
N ASN A 259 4.33 15.16 22.26
CA ASN A 259 3.81 14.07 23.07
C ASN A 259 4.17 14.25 24.56
N THR A 260 3.76 15.34 25.12
CA THR A 260 3.91 15.65 26.54
C THR A 260 2.55 15.90 27.17
N ARG A 261 2.39 15.53 28.44
CA ARG A 261 1.16 15.75 29.16
C ARG A 261 0.73 17.23 29.13
N ALA A 262 1.69 18.13 29.37
CA ALA A 262 1.42 19.58 29.42
C ALA A 262 0.86 20.12 28.09
N TYR A 263 1.41 19.66 26.94
CA TYR A 263 0.92 20.08 25.63
C TYR A 263 -0.44 19.45 25.31
N LEU A 264 -0.57 18.14 25.53
CA LEU A 264 -1.78 17.41 25.14
C LEU A 264 -3.00 17.79 25.98
N ASP A 265 -2.85 18.07 27.27
CA ASP A 265 -3.96 18.54 28.13
C ASP A 265 -4.53 19.87 27.62
N VAL A 266 -3.68 20.83 27.25
CA VAL A 266 -4.11 22.10 26.66
C VAL A 266 -4.87 21.85 25.36
N ARG A 267 -4.34 20.99 24.48
CA ARG A 267 -4.96 20.66 23.20
C ARG A 267 -6.29 19.94 23.36
N VAL A 268 -6.42 19.04 24.32
CA VAL A 268 -7.71 18.41 24.66
C VAL A 268 -8.74 19.47 24.98
N GLY A 269 -8.41 20.43 25.86
CA GLY A 269 -9.33 21.51 26.22
C GLY A 269 -9.77 22.37 25.03
N GLU A 270 -8.87 22.63 24.07
CA GLU A 270 -9.21 23.35 22.82
C GLU A 270 -10.10 22.51 21.90
N LEU A 271 -9.78 21.22 21.73
CA LEU A 271 -10.56 20.30 20.89
C LEU A 271 -11.96 20.04 21.47
N GLU A 272 -12.13 20.06 22.79
CA GLU A 272 -13.42 19.94 23.46
C GLU A 272 -14.38 21.10 23.18
N GLN A 273 -13.88 22.28 22.81
CA GLN A 273 -14.71 23.43 22.44
C GLN A 273 -15.31 23.31 21.03
N LEU A 274 -14.79 22.39 20.19
CA LEU A 274 -15.27 22.21 18.85
C LEU A 274 -16.60 21.45 18.83
N SER A 275 -17.45 21.73 17.83
CA SER A 275 -18.63 20.91 17.58
C SER A 275 -18.22 19.50 17.12
N ASP A 276 -19.12 18.51 17.28
CA ASP A 276 -18.87 17.14 16.78
C ASP A 276 -18.61 17.10 15.28
N ALA A 277 -19.28 17.96 14.52
CA ALA A 277 -19.09 18.11 13.07
C ALA A 277 -17.71 18.67 12.74
N ASP A 278 -17.26 19.71 13.48
CA ASP A 278 -15.94 20.33 13.28
C ASP A 278 -14.84 19.38 13.72
N LEU A 279 -14.99 18.73 14.86
CA LEU A 279 -14.01 17.80 15.40
C LEU A 279 -13.81 16.58 14.50
N ARG A 280 -14.93 16.00 14.01
CA ARG A 280 -14.89 14.93 13.00
C ARG A 280 -14.23 15.41 11.72
N THR A 281 -14.61 16.60 11.24
CA THR A 281 -14.04 17.20 10.04
C THR A 281 -12.57 17.58 10.23
N PHE A 282 -12.17 18.02 11.45
CA PHE A 282 -10.78 18.32 11.78
C PHE A 282 -9.91 17.07 11.73
N GLY A 283 -10.36 15.95 12.28
CA GLY A 283 -9.69 14.66 12.19
C GLY A 283 -9.66 14.10 10.75
N GLU A 284 -10.78 14.17 10.02
CA GLU A 284 -10.89 13.67 8.65
C GLU A 284 -10.24 14.62 7.63
N LYS A 285 -10.44 15.93 7.73
CA LYS A 285 -9.84 16.94 6.83
C LYS A 285 -8.35 17.14 7.08
N ALA A 286 -7.89 17.09 8.32
CA ALA A 286 -6.44 17.11 8.59
C ALA A 286 -5.77 15.90 7.96
N LYS A 287 -6.41 14.74 8.00
CA LYS A 287 -5.97 13.51 7.35
C LYS A 287 -6.07 13.62 5.81
N GLU A 288 -7.22 14.02 5.28
CA GLU A 288 -7.45 14.16 3.83
C GLU A 288 -6.65 15.30 3.21
N ALA A 289 -6.56 16.48 3.85
CA ALA A 289 -5.78 17.61 3.36
C ALA A 289 -4.28 17.32 3.37
N LYS A 290 -3.78 16.57 4.36
CA LYS A 290 -2.39 16.13 4.38
C LYS A 290 -2.14 14.99 3.40
N GLU A 291 -3.06 14.05 3.28
CA GLU A 291 -2.98 13.01 2.23
C GLU A 291 -3.05 13.63 0.83
N ALA A 292 -3.91 14.61 0.60
CA ALA A 292 -4.00 15.35 -0.67
C ALA A 292 -2.75 16.22 -0.92
N ALA A 293 -2.21 16.89 0.10
CA ALA A 293 -0.98 17.68 -0.01
C ALA A 293 0.25 16.77 -0.23
N GLU A 294 0.31 15.64 0.44
CA GLU A 294 1.35 14.62 0.21
C GLU A 294 1.19 13.98 -1.18
N GLU A 295 -0.04 13.70 -1.62
CA GLU A 295 -0.34 13.23 -2.98
C GLU A 295 0.01 14.31 -4.03
N GLU A 296 -0.30 15.56 -3.79
CA GLU A 296 0.04 16.68 -4.69
C GLU A 296 1.54 16.92 -4.74
N GLU A 297 2.25 16.85 -3.61
CA GLU A 297 3.71 16.93 -3.56
C GLU A 297 4.36 15.73 -4.27
N VAL A 298 3.86 14.51 -4.03
CA VAL A 298 4.25 13.30 -4.75
C VAL A 298 3.97 13.44 -6.25
N LEU A 299 2.79 13.95 -6.62
CA LEU A 299 2.43 14.24 -8.01
C LEU A 299 3.33 15.31 -8.63
N ARG A 300 3.69 16.37 -7.88
CA ARG A 300 4.60 17.43 -8.31
C ARG A 300 6.00 16.89 -8.53
N LEU A 301 6.48 16.02 -7.64
CA LEU A 301 7.78 15.37 -7.75
C LEU A 301 7.83 14.33 -8.86
N HIS A 302 6.76 13.52 -9.03
CA HIS A 302 6.61 12.65 -10.18
C HIS A 302 6.61 13.42 -11.50
N ARG A 303 5.93 14.58 -11.58
CA ARG A 303 5.99 15.48 -12.73
C ARG A 303 7.40 16.03 -12.97
N LYS A 304 8.12 16.38 -11.88
CA LYS A 304 9.47 16.95 -11.96
C LYS A 304 10.51 15.92 -12.42
N HIS A 305 10.34 14.65 -12.02
CA HIS A 305 11.29 13.58 -12.34
C HIS A 305 10.84 12.67 -13.48
N GLY A 306 9.69 12.92 -14.10
CA GLY A 306 9.21 12.18 -15.27
C GLY A 306 8.75 10.75 -14.97
N VAL A 307 8.37 10.45 -13.71
CA VAL A 307 7.87 9.15 -13.23
C VAL A 307 6.35 9.14 -13.24
#